data_25201a9b79808f95a355e0515b3e8fdd
#
_entry.id   25201a9b79808f95a355e0515b3e8fdd
#
_cell.length_a   1.000
_cell.length_b   1.000
_cell.length_c   1.000
_cell.angle_alpha   90.00
_cell.angle_beta   90.00
_cell.angle_gamma   90.00
#
_symmetry.space_group_name_H-M   'P 1'
#
loop_
_entity.id
_entity.type
_entity.pdbx_description
1 polymer ?
#
loop_
_entity_poly.entity_id
_entity_poly.type
_entity_poly.pdbx_seq_one_letter_code
_entity_poly.pdbx_strand_id
1 'polypeptide(L)'
;MLCRAPPHETARVLKLYKKEGDTLHYWEAWVHEGKLTVHWGPVGQVGEEREQPVPPDEDPDMAIAEAAGPLVDQGYDEPDPDSLVTLIVQYAVEGKGSGHDLEKRVAVEELLTDALGWTGNGEVEGGELREQRLRVHCRVMDAEAGVRTVLEALESEDLLEGASVLLAHGDEEPKAVWPQAPSAS
;
A
#
# COMPACT_ATOMS: atom_id res chain seq x y z
N MET A 1 -13.24 10.86 12.91
CA MET A 1 -12.61 11.80 11.94
C MET A 1 -11.87 10.90 10.96
N LEU A 2 -12.45 10.69 9.79
CA LEU A 2 -11.89 9.77 8.78
C LEU A 2 -10.67 10.46 8.18
N CYS A 3 -9.48 10.02 8.55
CA CYS A 3 -8.26 10.38 7.86
C CYS A 3 -8.38 9.90 6.41
N ARG A 4 -8.12 10.78 5.47
CA ARG A 4 -8.25 10.49 4.05
C ARG A 4 -6.89 10.00 3.54
N ALA A 5 -6.86 8.83 2.91
CA ALA A 5 -5.68 8.35 2.20
C ALA A 5 -5.13 9.42 1.23
N PRO A 6 -3.83 9.38 0.90
CA PRO A 6 -3.25 10.32 -0.04
C PRO A 6 -4.07 10.36 -1.33
N PRO A 7 -4.30 11.56 -1.91
CA PRO A 7 -5.14 11.72 -3.09
C PRO A 7 -4.54 10.95 -4.28
N HIS A 8 -5.36 10.08 -4.88
CA HIS A 8 -4.99 9.28 -6.06
C HIS A 8 -4.85 10.09 -7.36
N GLU A 9 -5.19 11.37 -7.35
CA GLU A 9 -5.10 12.24 -8.53
C GLU A 9 -4.08 13.38 -8.32
N THR A 10 -2.96 13.30 -9.04
CA THR A 10 -2.02 14.38 -9.38
C THR A 10 -1.14 14.99 -8.28
N ALA A 11 -1.26 14.66 -7.02
CA ALA A 11 -0.31 15.11 -6.01
C ALA A 11 0.92 14.20 -6.00
N ARG A 12 2.12 14.79 -6.15
CA ARG A 12 3.36 14.05 -5.92
C ARG A 12 3.41 13.63 -4.45
N VAL A 13 3.53 12.34 -4.20
CA VAL A 13 3.80 11.78 -2.87
C VAL A 13 5.27 11.41 -2.81
N LEU A 14 6.01 11.97 -1.85
CA LEU A 14 7.38 11.53 -1.55
C LEU A 14 7.30 10.50 -0.42
N LYS A 15 7.90 9.34 -0.63
CA LYS A 15 7.99 8.27 0.38
C LYS A 15 9.45 7.98 0.70
N LEU A 16 9.77 7.98 1.97
CA LEU A 16 11.11 7.68 2.48
C LEU A 16 11.02 6.58 3.53
N TYR A 17 12.04 5.74 3.58
CA TYR A 17 12.12 4.62 4.50
C TYR A 17 13.47 4.59 5.21
N LYS A 18 13.47 4.12 6.45
CA LYS A 18 14.68 3.89 7.23
C LYS A 18 14.53 2.65 8.09
N LYS A 19 15.55 1.79 8.08
CA LYS A 19 15.62 0.65 8.97
C LYS A 19 16.36 1.02 10.25
N GLU A 20 15.71 0.87 11.41
CA GLU A 20 16.30 1.05 12.73
C GLU A 20 16.22 -0.26 13.52
N GLY A 21 17.35 -0.95 13.67
CA GLY A 21 17.37 -2.30 14.21
C GLY A 21 16.58 -3.26 13.32
N ASP A 22 15.55 -3.89 13.88
CA ASP A 22 14.67 -4.82 13.15
C ASP A 22 13.39 -4.14 12.63
N THR A 23 13.20 -2.85 12.92
CA THR A 23 12.00 -2.09 12.54
C THR A 23 12.27 -1.24 11.30
N LEU A 24 11.40 -1.37 10.31
CA LEU A 24 11.36 -0.49 9.16
C LEU A 24 10.39 0.66 9.46
N HIS A 25 10.87 1.88 9.37
CA HIS A 25 10.07 3.10 9.52
C HIS A 25 9.82 3.73 8.16
N TYR A 26 8.63 4.31 8.00
CA TYR A 26 8.28 5.11 6.84
C TYR A 26 8.02 6.55 7.21
N TRP A 27 8.21 7.43 6.26
CA TRP A 27 7.79 8.81 6.25
C TRP A 27 7.33 9.16 4.85
N GLU A 28 6.16 9.76 4.73
CA GLU A 28 5.63 10.22 3.45
C GLU A 28 5.04 11.61 3.58
N ALA A 29 5.08 12.38 2.47
CA ALA A 29 4.52 13.71 2.42
C ALA A 29 3.91 13.99 1.06
N TRP A 30 2.81 14.76 1.08
CA TRP A 30 2.15 15.28 -0.11
C TRP A 30 1.51 16.65 0.18
N VAL A 31 1.29 17.44 -0.87
CA VAL A 31 0.53 18.69 -0.77
C VAL A 31 -0.80 18.53 -1.48
N HIS A 32 -1.87 18.82 -0.77
CA HIS A 32 -3.23 18.81 -1.29
C HIS A 32 -4.01 20.02 -0.78
N GLU A 33 -4.71 20.73 -1.66
CA GLU A 33 -5.52 21.92 -1.32
C GLU A 33 -4.76 22.96 -0.47
N GLY A 34 -3.48 23.20 -0.77
CA GLY A 34 -2.65 24.17 -0.05
C GLY A 34 -2.23 23.74 1.35
N LYS A 35 -2.26 22.45 1.64
CA LYS A 35 -1.76 21.86 2.89
C LYS A 35 -0.71 20.80 2.59
N LEU A 36 0.41 20.88 3.27
CA LEU A 36 1.37 19.81 3.35
C LEU A 36 0.91 18.84 4.45
N THR A 37 0.66 17.59 4.06
CA THR A 37 0.43 16.48 4.99
C THR A 37 1.69 15.65 5.09
N VAL A 38 2.08 15.33 6.29
CA VAL A 38 3.18 14.43 6.62
C VAL A 38 2.61 13.26 7.42
N HIS A 39 2.95 12.04 7.02
CA HIS A 39 2.50 10.81 7.66
C HIS A 39 3.70 9.89 7.90
N TRP A 40 3.82 9.32 9.11
CA TRP A 40 5.00 8.53 9.47
C TRP A 40 4.69 7.49 10.53
N GLY A 41 5.51 6.45 10.60
CA GLY A 41 5.40 5.40 11.61
C GLY A 41 6.23 4.16 11.28
N PRO A 42 6.08 3.10 12.08
CA PRO A 42 6.60 1.78 11.73
C PRO A 42 5.78 1.17 10.58
N VAL A 43 6.45 0.58 9.59
CA VAL A 43 5.79 -0.12 8.48
C VAL A 43 4.90 -1.24 9.01
N GLY A 44 3.68 -1.32 8.49
CA GLY A 44 2.68 -2.31 8.90
C GLY A 44 1.88 -1.93 10.16
N GLN A 45 2.00 -0.69 10.61
CA GLN A 45 1.19 -0.11 11.68
C GLN A 45 0.60 1.22 11.21
N VAL A 46 -0.61 1.55 11.66
CA VAL A 46 -1.20 2.87 11.40
C VAL A 46 -0.30 3.93 12.01
N GLY A 47 0.12 4.87 11.17
CA GLY A 47 1.05 5.92 11.56
C GLY A 47 0.41 7.14 12.21
N GLU A 48 1.25 8.12 12.45
CA GLU A 48 0.87 9.45 12.90
C GLU A 48 0.82 10.42 11.72
N GLU A 49 -0.05 11.41 11.77
CA GLU A 49 -0.28 12.40 10.72
C GLU A 49 -0.15 13.82 11.25
N ARG A 50 0.37 14.72 10.41
CA ARG A 50 0.43 16.15 10.68
C ARG A 50 0.16 16.94 9.43
N GLU A 51 -0.73 17.93 9.51
CA GLU A 51 -0.98 18.90 8.46
C GLU A 51 -0.41 20.28 8.84
N GLN A 52 0.09 20.98 7.82
CA GLN A 52 0.46 22.40 7.93
C GLN A 52 0.11 23.15 6.64
N PRO A 53 -0.30 24.43 6.74
CA PRO A 53 -0.60 25.23 5.55
C PRO A 53 0.68 25.49 4.76
N VAL A 54 0.55 25.47 3.41
CA VAL A 54 1.59 25.89 2.47
C VAL A 54 1.21 27.29 1.96
N PRO A 55 2.12 28.28 2.01
CA PRO A 55 1.87 29.60 1.43
C PRO A 55 1.46 29.51 -0.04
N PRO A 56 0.52 30.37 -0.53
CA PRO A 56 0.02 30.30 -1.90
C PRO A 56 1.06 30.54 -3.00
N ASP A 57 2.18 31.18 -2.64
CA ASP A 57 3.32 31.52 -3.52
C ASP A 57 4.47 30.50 -3.42
N GLU A 58 4.35 29.50 -2.54
CA GLU A 58 5.33 28.44 -2.38
C GLU A 58 5.02 27.26 -3.31
N ASP A 59 6.07 26.74 -3.96
CA ASP A 59 5.98 25.55 -4.80
C ASP A 59 5.73 24.31 -3.91
N PRO A 60 4.68 23.51 -4.17
CA PRO A 60 4.39 22.30 -3.42
C PRO A 60 5.57 21.32 -3.32
N ASP A 61 6.35 21.16 -4.39
CA ASP A 61 7.51 20.27 -4.41
C ASP A 61 8.63 20.78 -3.51
N MET A 62 8.77 22.12 -3.39
CA MET A 62 9.73 22.73 -2.47
C MET A 62 9.31 22.51 -1.01
N ALA A 63 8.04 22.68 -0.68
CA ALA A 63 7.53 22.42 0.67
C ALA A 63 7.77 20.95 1.10
N ILE A 64 7.54 19.99 0.20
CA ILE A 64 7.84 18.57 0.45
C ILE A 64 9.34 18.35 0.65
N ALA A 65 10.18 18.93 -0.22
CA ALA A 65 11.64 18.77 -0.14
C ALA A 65 12.23 19.38 1.15
N GLU A 66 11.74 20.53 1.58
CA GLU A 66 12.16 21.15 2.85
C GLU A 66 11.78 20.30 4.06
N ALA A 67 10.58 19.70 4.05
CA ALA A 67 10.15 18.80 5.12
C ALA A 67 10.95 17.49 5.15
N ALA A 68 11.39 16.98 3.98
CA ALA A 68 12.16 15.75 3.85
C ALA A 68 13.65 15.92 4.21
N GLY A 69 14.23 17.10 4.02
CA GLY A 69 15.67 17.35 4.17
C GLY A 69 16.26 16.81 5.48
N PRO A 70 15.71 17.16 6.66
CA PRO A 70 16.21 16.65 7.94
C PRO A 70 16.16 15.12 8.09
N LEU A 71 15.25 14.44 7.36
CA LEU A 71 15.10 13.00 7.41
C LEU A 71 16.12 12.29 6.52
N VAL A 72 16.38 12.85 5.34
CA VAL A 72 17.47 12.40 4.47
C VAL A 72 18.81 12.49 5.20
N ASP A 73 19.06 13.58 5.93
CA ASP A 73 20.26 13.75 6.78
C ASP A 73 20.33 12.70 7.91
N GLN A 74 19.20 12.16 8.34
CA GLN A 74 19.10 11.09 9.33
C GLN A 74 19.19 9.68 8.72
N GLY A 75 19.32 9.56 7.40
CA GLY A 75 19.47 8.28 6.68
C GLY A 75 18.14 7.64 6.24
N TYR A 76 17.10 8.45 6.05
CA TYR A 76 15.92 8.02 5.29
C TYR A 76 16.20 8.15 3.80
N ASP A 77 15.84 7.14 3.03
CA ASP A 77 16.00 7.08 1.57
C ASP A 77 14.71 6.65 0.87
N GLU A 78 14.60 7.01 -0.42
CA GLU A 78 13.53 6.46 -1.26
C GLU A 78 13.69 4.93 -1.40
N PRO A 79 12.58 4.18 -1.52
CA PRO A 79 12.65 2.73 -1.64
C PRO A 79 13.31 2.34 -2.97
N ASP A 80 14.19 1.33 -2.92
CA ASP A 80 14.66 0.68 -4.13
C ASP A 80 13.50 -0.11 -4.75
N PRO A 81 13.08 0.19 -5.98
CA PRO A 81 11.98 -0.52 -6.64
C PRO A 81 12.20 -2.04 -6.73
N ASP A 82 13.46 -2.49 -6.82
CA ASP A 82 13.81 -3.91 -6.91
C ASP A 82 13.69 -4.62 -5.55
N SER A 83 13.65 -3.88 -4.45
CA SER A 83 13.46 -4.43 -3.10
C SER A 83 12.00 -4.69 -2.75
N LEU A 84 11.07 -4.14 -3.52
CA LEU A 84 9.64 -4.29 -3.27
C LEU A 84 9.15 -5.70 -3.63
N VAL A 85 8.30 -6.24 -2.77
CA VAL A 85 7.67 -7.55 -2.97
C VAL A 85 6.31 -7.37 -3.62
N THR A 86 6.00 -8.17 -4.64
CA THR A 86 4.66 -8.20 -5.23
C THR A 86 3.75 -9.06 -4.35
N LEU A 87 2.67 -8.46 -3.86
CA LEU A 87 1.59 -9.12 -3.14
C LEU A 87 0.35 -9.12 -4.04
N ILE A 88 -0.27 -10.29 -4.22
CA ILE A 88 -1.45 -10.44 -5.08
C ILE A 88 -2.60 -10.98 -4.25
N VAL A 89 -3.73 -10.27 -4.24
CA VAL A 89 -5.00 -10.80 -3.76
C VAL A 89 -5.76 -11.36 -4.94
N GLN A 90 -6.16 -12.63 -4.86
CA GLN A 90 -6.79 -13.35 -5.96
C GLN A 90 -8.08 -14.02 -5.54
N TYR A 91 -9.10 -13.96 -6.42
CA TYR A 91 -10.34 -14.71 -6.31
C TYR A 91 -10.58 -15.51 -7.59
N ALA A 92 -11.21 -16.68 -7.47
CA ALA A 92 -11.73 -17.41 -8.62
C ALA A 92 -13.04 -16.76 -9.10
N VAL A 93 -13.20 -16.62 -10.41
CA VAL A 93 -14.45 -16.11 -11.01
C VAL A 93 -14.95 -17.07 -12.08
N GLU A 94 -16.27 -17.08 -12.34
CA GLU A 94 -16.85 -17.92 -13.36
C GLU A 94 -16.77 -17.27 -14.75
N GLY A 95 -16.41 -18.05 -15.74
CA GLY A 95 -16.37 -17.64 -17.15
C GLY A 95 -15.44 -16.45 -17.39
N LYS A 96 -15.98 -15.35 -17.88
CA LYS A 96 -15.26 -14.10 -18.15
C LYS A 96 -15.38 -13.08 -17.00
N GLY A 97 -16.05 -13.45 -15.93
CA GLY A 97 -16.45 -12.55 -14.86
C GLY A 97 -17.77 -11.84 -15.14
N SER A 98 -18.36 -11.32 -14.09
CA SER A 98 -19.65 -10.61 -14.08
C SER A 98 -19.46 -9.12 -13.70
N GLY A 99 -20.55 -8.33 -13.76
CA GLY A 99 -20.54 -6.96 -13.21
C GLY A 99 -20.22 -6.93 -11.73
N HIS A 100 -20.69 -7.91 -10.96
CA HIS A 100 -20.40 -8.06 -9.54
C HIS A 100 -18.90 -8.33 -9.29
N ASP A 101 -18.23 -9.12 -10.14
CA ASP A 101 -16.79 -9.33 -10.02
C ASP A 101 -15.98 -8.05 -10.29
N LEU A 102 -16.46 -7.21 -11.21
CA LEU A 102 -15.87 -5.90 -11.47
C LEU A 102 -16.04 -4.95 -10.28
N GLU A 103 -17.24 -4.91 -9.69
CA GLU A 103 -17.51 -4.13 -8.47
C GLU A 103 -16.64 -4.61 -7.31
N LYS A 104 -16.53 -5.93 -7.10
CA LYS A 104 -15.66 -6.52 -6.10
C LYS A 104 -14.19 -6.14 -6.32
N ARG A 105 -13.71 -6.15 -7.57
CA ARG A 105 -12.36 -5.73 -7.89
C ARG A 105 -12.09 -4.29 -7.42
N VAL A 106 -12.98 -3.36 -7.77
CA VAL A 106 -12.85 -1.95 -7.36
C VAL A 106 -12.88 -1.82 -5.84
N ALA A 107 -13.80 -2.49 -5.16
CA ALA A 107 -13.89 -2.45 -3.70
C ALA A 107 -12.61 -2.96 -3.02
N VAL A 108 -12.02 -4.05 -3.55
CA VAL A 108 -10.75 -4.59 -3.03
C VAL A 108 -9.58 -3.62 -3.31
N GLU A 109 -9.52 -3.03 -4.51
CA GLU A 109 -8.49 -2.03 -4.85
C GLU A 109 -8.54 -0.82 -3.89
N GLU A 110 -9.74 -0.25 -3.67
CA GLU A 110 -9.93 0.89 -2.78
C GLU A 110 -9.56 0.53 -1.33
N LEU A 111 -10.04 -0.61 -0.83
CA LEU A 111 -9.75 -1.09 0.52
C LEU A 111 -8.25 -1.29 0.75
N LEU A 112 -7.56 -1.94 -0.18
CA LEU A 112 -6.13 -2.22 -0.04
C LEU A 112 -5.28 -0.96 -0.23
N THR A 113 -5.72 -0.03 -1.06
CA THR A 113 -5.08 1.28 -1.20
C THR A 113 -5.07 2.02 0.13
N ASP A 114 -6.21 2.06 0.81
CA ASP A 114 -6.31 2.68 2.12
C ASP A 114 -5.48 1.92 3.17
N ALA A 115 -5.64 0.60 3.27
CA ALA A 115 -4.97 -0.21 4.29
C ALA A 115 -3.43 -0.17 4.17
N LEU A 116 -2.89 -0.32 2.96
CA LEU A 116 -1.45 -0.27 2.73
C LEU A 116 -0.88 1.14 2.84
N GLY A 117 -1.63 2.16 2.39
CA GLY A 117 -1.27 3.56 2.55
C GLY A 117 -1.16 3.95 4.03
N TRP A 118 -2.19 3.68 4.83
CA TRP A 118 -2.20 4.02 6.27
C TRP A 118 -1.19 3.27 7.12
N THR A 119 -0.68 2.16 6.62
CA THR A 119 0.40 1.41 7.29
C THR A 119 1.78 1.65 6.69
N GLY A 120 1.88 2.57 5.71
CA GLY A 120 3.13 2.93 5.04
C GLY A 120 3.83 1.76 4.35
N ASN A 121 3.12 0.66 4.13
CA ASN A 121 3.75 -0.57 3.66
C ASN A 121 3.75 -0.73 2.13
N GLY A 122 3.16 0.19 1.41
CA GLY A 122 3.19 0.09 -0.04
C GLY A 122 1.97 0.70 -0.72
N GLU A 123 1.64 0.18 -1.89
CA GLU A 123 0.58 0.71 -2.75
C GLU A 123 -0.05 -0.37 -3.62
N VAL A 124 -1.26 -0.10 -4.13
CA VAL A 124 -1.92 -0.90 -5.14
C VAL A 124 -1.48 -0.44 -6.52
N GLU A 125 -0.96 -1.35 -7.34
CA GLU A 125 -0.60 -1.06 -8.74
C GLU A 125 -1.82 -1.15 -9.68
N GLY A 126 -2.83 -1.90 -9.29
CA GLY A 126 -4.08 -2.07 -10.03
C GLY A 126 -4.63 -3.48 -9.95
N GLY A 127 -5.74 -3.70 -10.63
CA GLY A 127 -6.40 -5.00 -10.68
C GLY A 127 -6.76 -5.44 -12.09
N GLU A 128 -6.88 -6.74 -12.25
CA GLU A 128 -7.28 -7.37 -13.50
C GLU A 128 -8.39 -8.42 -13.28
N LEU A 129 -9.20 -8.61 -14.31
CA LEU A 129 -10.17 -9.69 -14.40
C LEU A 129 -9.84 -10.51 -15.66
N ARG A 130 -9.12 -11.60 -15.48
CA ARG A 130 -8.56 -12.38 -16.58
C ARG A 130 -8.42 -13.85 -16.21
N GLU A 131 -8.55 -14.75 -17.18
CA GLU A 131 -8.30 -16.19 -17.01
C GLU A 131 -9.11 -16.82 -15.85
N GLN A 132 -10.38 -16.42 -15.69
CA GLN A 132 -11.26 -16.85 -14.61
C GLN A 132 -10.74 -16.46 -13.21
N ARG A 133 -9.99 -15.37 -13.13
CA ARG A 133 -9.44 -14.84 -11.89
C ARG A 133 -9.61 -13.33 -11.84
N LEU A 134 -10.01 -12.87 -10.69
CA LEU A 134 -9.90 -11.48 -10.28
C LEU A 134 -8.61 -11.37 -9.48
N ARG A 135 -7.72 -10.43 -9.83
CA ARG A 135 -6.48 -10.17 -9.12
C ARG A 135 -6.34 -8.69 -8.83
N VAL A 136 -5.83 -8.37 -7.65
CA VAL A 136 -5.36 -7.03 -7.28
C VAL A 136 -3.89 -7.15 -6.92
N HIS A 137 -3.06 -6.38 -7.60
CA HIS A 137 -1.61 -6.37 -7.46
C HIS A 137 -1.18 -5.21 -6.57
N CYS A 138 -0.34 -5.50 -5.59
CA CYS A 138 0.23 -4.54 -4.67
C CYS A 138 1.76 -4.67 -4.67
N ARG A 139 2.45 -3.55 -4.41
CA ARG A 139 3.89 -3.53 -4.12
C ARG A 139 4.07 -3.18 -2.65
N VAL A 140 4.76 -4.02 -1.91
CA VAL A 140 4.94 -3.84 -0.45
C VAL A 140 6.42 -3.87 -0.07
N MET A 141 6.75 -3.07 0.96
CA MET A 141 8.10 -2.98 1.53
C MET A 141 8.41 -4.19 2.42
N ASP A 142 7.43 -4.60 3.23
CA ASP A 142 7.52 -5.74 4.14
C ASP A 142 6.40 -6.74 3.82
N ALA A 143 6.80 -7.91 3.33
CA ALA A 143 5.85 -8.93 2.87
C ALA A 143 4.99 -9.50 4.02
N GLU A 144 5.58 -9.72 5.19
CA GLU A 144 4.87 -10.29 6.35
C GLU A 144 3.82 -9.29 6.88
N ALA A 145 4.24 -8.04 7.06
CA ALA A 145 3.33 -6.96 7.43
C ALA A 145 2.24 -6.74 6.36
N GLY A 146 2.60 -6.81 5.06
CA GLY A 146 1.66 -6.67 3.96
C GLY A 146 0.58 -7.75 3.97
N VAL A 147 0.97 -9.01 4.12
CA VAL A 147 0.00 -10.11 4.22
C VAL A 147 -0.93 -9.92 5.41
N ARG A 148 -0.40 -9.58 6.58
CA ARG A 148 -1.22 -9.32 7.78
C ARG A 148 -2.21 -8.18 7.55
N THR A 149 -1.74 -7.02 7.08
CA THR A 149 -2.59 -5.85 6.79
C THR A 149 -3.70 -6.18 5.80
N VAL A 150 -3.38 -6.89 4.72
CA VAL A 150 -4.35 -7.28 3.69
C VAL A 150 -5.40 -8.24 4.24
N LEU A 151 -5.00 -9.25 5.02
CA LEU A 151 -5.95 -10.20 5.60
C LEU A 151 -6.90 -9.52 6.60
N GLU A 152 -6.38 -8.66 7.47
CA GLU A 152 -7.18 -7.87 8.43
C GLU A 152 -8.17 -6.94 7.70
N ALA A 153 -7.72 -6.26 6.65
CA ALA A 153 -8.59 -5.39 5.85
C ALA A 153 -9.70 -6.17 5.15
N LEU A 154 -9.38 -7.27 4.47
CA LEU A 154 -10.38 -8.10 3.80
C LEU A 154 -11.39 -8.72 4.77
N GLU A 155 -10.95 -9.11 5.97
CA GLU A 155 -11.83 -9.64 7.02
C GLU A 155 -12.80 -8.56 7.52
N SER A 156 -12.34 -7.32 7.70
CA SER A 156 -13.16 -6.22 8.21
C SER A 156 -14.33 -5.84 7.29
N GLU A 157 -14.21 -6.11 5.99
CA GLU A 157 -15.20 -5.79 4.96
C GLU A 157 -15.90 -7.04 4.38
N ASP A 158 -15.82 -8.19 5.07
CA ASP A 158 -16.41 -9.46 4.62
C ASP A 158 -15.94 -9.92 3.21
N LEU A 159 -14.73 -9.49 2.79
CA LEU A 159 -14.13 -9.82 1.49
C LEU A 159 -13.12 -10.98 1.56
N LEU A 160 -12.87 -11.54 2.74
CA LEU A 160 -11.86 -12.59 2.92
C LEU A 160 -12.32 -13.94 2.32
N GLU A 161 -13.63 -14.20 2.26
CA GLU A 161 -14.16 -15.45 1.72
C GLU A 161 -13.82 -15.62 0.23
N GLY A 162 -13.22 -16.75 -0.11
CA GLY A 162 -12.77 -17.07 -1.47
C GLY A 162 -11.50 -16.37 -1.92
N ALA A 163 -10.89 -15.52 -1.07
CA ALA A 163 -9.61 -14.89 -1.37
C ALA A 163 -8.44 -15.89 -1.29
N SER A 164 -7.39 -15.59 -2.01
CA SER A 164 -6.06 -16.17 -1.85
C SER A 164 -5.03 -15.04 -1.89
N VAL A 165 -4.00 -15.09 -1.06
CA VAL A 165 -2.90 -14.14 -1.07
C VAL A 165 -1.64 -14.84 -1.55
N LEU A 166 -0.99 -14.25 -2.55
CA LEU A 166 0.24 -14.76 -3.14
C LEU A 166 1.35 -13.71 -2.99
N LEU A 167 2.58 -14.18 -2.91
CA LEU A 167 3.78 -13.34 -2.93
C LEU A 167 4.68 -13.75 -4.10
N ALA A 168 5.33 -12.76 -4.72
CA ALA A 168 6.39 -12.95 -5.70
C ALA A 168 7.53 -11.97 -5.43
N HIS A 169 8.77 -12.42 -5.64
CA HIS A 169 9.97 -11.60 -5.57
C HIS A 169 10.56 -11.45 -6.98
N GLY A 170 10.66 -10.22 -7.47
CA GLY A 170 11.12 -9.96 -8.84
C GLY A 170 10.31 -10.76 -9.87
N ASP A 171 10.99 -11.51 -10.73
CA ASP A 171 10.40 -12.32 -11.79
C ASP A 171 9.99 -13.74 -11.36
N GLU A 172 9.98 -14.04 -10.06
CA GLU A 172 9.57 -15.36 -9.58
C GLU A 172 8.07 -15.61 -9.78
N GLU A 173 7.71 -16.89 -9.98
CA GLU A 173 6.31 -17.31 -9.99
C GLU A 173 5.64 -17.03 -8.63
N PRO A 174 4.46 -16.38 -8.59
CA PRO A 174 3.75 -16.10 -7.36
C PRO A 174 3.41 -17.38 -6.58
N LYS A 175 3.72 -17.39 -5.30
CA LYS A 175 3.45 -18.50 -4.38
C LYS A 175 2.34 -18.13 -3.41
N ALA A 176 1.34 -19.00 -3.26
CA ALA A 176 0.27 -18.79 -2.29
C ALA A 176 0.82 -18.87 -0.86
N VAL A 177 0.54 -17.85 -0.08
CA VAL A 177 0.91 -17.76 1.34
C VAL A 177 -0.32 -17.80 2.24
N TRP A 178 -1.51 -17.58 1.68
CA TRP A 178 -2.79 -17.74 2.36
C TRP A 178 -3.89 -18.15 1.36
N PRO A 179 -4.85 -19.04 1.71
CA PRO A 179 -4.79 -19.87 2.92
C PRO A 179 -3.56 -20.78 2.90
N GLN A 180 -3.04 -21.04 4.08
CA GLN A 180 -1.91 -21.98 4.20
C GLN A 180 -2.39 -23.37 3.73
N ALA A 181 -1.61 -24.01 2.86
CA ALA A 181 -1.87 -25.40 2.53
C ALA A 181 -1.89 -26.23 3.83
N PRO A 182 -2.84 -27.18 3.99
CA PRO A 182 -2.83 -28.05 5.16
C PRO A 182 -1.46 -28.73 5.24
N SER A 183 -0.79 -28.57 6.40
CA SER A 183 0.50 -29.22 6.65
C SER A 183 0.33 -30.73 6.42
N ALA A 184 1.06 -31.28 5.46
CA ALA A 184 1.11 -32.71 5.24
C ALA A 184 1.69 -33.36 6.50
N SER A 185 0.85 -34.06 7.24
CA SER A 185 1.23 -34.84 8.43
C SER A 185 1.90 -36.14 8.04
#